data_04a70394cb967439349cd720f4f5e462
#
_entry.id   04a70394cb967439349cd720f4f5e462
#
_cell.length_a   1.000
_cell.length_b   1.000
_cell.length_c   1.000
_cell.angle_alpha   90.00
_cell.angle_beta   90.00
_cell.angle_gamma   90.00
#
_symmetry.space_group_name_H-M   'P 1'
#
loop_
_entity.id
_entity.type
_entity.pdbx_description
1 polymer ?
#
loop_
_entity_poly.entity_id
_entity_poly.type
_entity_poly.pdbx_seq_one_letter_code
_entity_poly.pdbx_strand_id
1 'polypeptide(L)' 'MRVQPRASREEIGGVHDGALKIRLTAPPVGNRANEALRRLLASRLKLPLSAVKIAAGERNRTKRVEITGAKADAIRALA' A
#
# COMPACT_ATOMS: atom_id res chain seq x y z
N MET A 1 4.43 0.93 -5.37
CA MET A 1 4.62 0.29 -4.06
C MET A 1 4.91 -1.19 -4.23
N ARG A 2 5.82 -1.70 -3.47
CA ARG A 2 6.16 -3.12 -3.48
C ARG A 2 5.57 -3.78 -2.25
N VAL A 3 4.75 -4.81 -2.44
CA VAL A 3 3.98 -5.44 -1.38
C VAL A 3 4.53 -6.83 -1.08
N GLN A 4 4.75 -7.11 0.20
CA GLN A 4 5.11 -8.43 0.69
C GLN A 4 3.94 -9.00 1.49
N PRO A 5 3.21 -10.00 0.97
CA PRO A 5 2.11 -10.63 1.70
C PRO A 5 2.63 -11.63 2.72
N ARG A 6 1.74 -12.10 3.58
CA ARG A 6 2.03 -13.10 4.63
C ARG A 6 3.18 -12.72 5.55
N ALA A 7 3.36 -11.42 5.78
CA ALA A 7 4.32 -10.94 6.76
C ALA A 7 3.79 -11.18 8.18
N SER A 8 4.69 -11.16 9.16
CA SER A 8 4.29 -11.36 10.55
C SER A 8 3.49 -10.19 11.12
N ARG A 9 3.60 -9.01 10.50
CA ARG A 9 2.83 -7.82 10.90
C ARG A 9 2.72 -6.86 9.72
N GLU A 10 1.73 -5.96 9.80
CA GLU A 10 1.60 -4.88 8.84
C GLU A 10 2.62 -3.80 9.13
N GLU A 11 3.34 -3.35 8.09
CA GLU A 11 4.40 -2.38 8.26
C GLU A 11 4.67 -1.64 6.94
N ILE A 12 4.97 -0.34 7.05
CA ILE A 12 5.48 0.44 5.94
C ILE A 12 6.98 0.60 6.16
N GLY A 13 7.78 -0.03 5.31
CA GLY A 13 9.21 -0.26 5.53
C GLY A 13 10.13 0.67 4.76
N GLY A 14 9.85 1.82 4.39
CA GLY A 14 10.75 2.74 3.70
C GLY A 14 10.79 2.56 2.20
N VAL A 15 11.56 3.41 1.54
CA VAL A 15 11.70 3.43 0.08
C VAL A 15 12.90 2.56 -0.32
N HIS A 16 12.67 1.64 -1.27
CA HIS A 16 13.69 0.75 -1.79
C HIS A 16 13.58 0.69 -3.31
N ASP A 17 14.65 1.00 -4.02
CA ASP A 17 14.68 1.07 -5.48
C ASP A 17 13.57 1.98 -6.05
N GLY A 18 13.33 3.12 -5.40
CA GLY A 18 12.32 4.08 -5.82
C GLY A 18 10.88 3.69 -5.49
N ALA A 19 10.64 2.58 -4.83
CA ALA A 19 9.31 2.13 -4.46
C ALA A 19 9.16 1.99 -2.95
N LEU A 20 8.01 2.38 -2.42
CA LEU A 20 7.68 2.21 -1.01
C LEU A 20 7.40 0.74 -0.73
N LYS A 21 8.08 0.19 0.26
CA LYS A 21 7.93 -1.22 0.65
C LYS A 21 6.84 -1.37 1.71
N ILE A 22 5.89 -2.24 1.44
CA ILE A 22 4.74 -2.49 2.33
C ILE A 22 4.73 -3.97 2.71
N ARG A 23 4.61 -4.26 4.00
CA ARG A 23 4.41 -5.61 4.51
C ARG A 23 2.97 -5.76 4.98
N LEU A 24 2.32 -6.83 4.55
CA LEU A 24 0.93 -7.13 4.89
C LEU A 24 0.83 -8.53 5.47
N THR A 25 -0.01 -8.69 6.48
CA THR A 25 -0.32 -10.01 7.04
C THR A 25 -1.27 -10.79 6.15
N ALA A 26 -2.05 -10.09 5.30
CA ALA A 26 -3.02 -10.72 4.41
C ALA A 26 -2.35 -11.65 3.39
N PRO A 27 -2.99 -12.77 3.04
CA PRO A 27 -2.50 -13.66 2.00
C PRO A 27 -2.70 -13.05 0.61
N PRO A 28 -1.88 -13.43 -0.40
CA PRO A 28 -2.02 -12.92 -1.77
C PRO A 28 -3.13 -13.68 -2.52
N VAL A 29 -4.31 -13.74 -1.94
CA VAL A 29 -5.46 -14.50 -2.47
C VAL A 29 -6.59 -13.53 -2.75
N GLY A 30 -7.13 -13.57 -3.98
CA GLY A 30 -8.19 -12.67 -4.40
C GLY A 30 -7.78 -11.23 -4.22
N ASN A 31 -8.66 -10.43 -3.63
CA ASN A 31 -8.41 -9.01 -3.38
C ASN A 31 -7.97 -8.72 -1.94
N ARG A 32 -7.64 -9.74 -1.15
CA ARG A 32 -7.33 -9.54 0.28
C ARG A 32 -6.10 -8.66 0.49
N ALA A 33 -5.02 -8.91 -0.23
CA ALA A 33 -3.81 -8.09 -0.12
C ALA A 33 -4.07 -6.66 -0.61
N ASN A 34 -4.83 -6.49 -1.69
CA ASN A 34 -5.18 -5.18 -2.23
C ASN A 34 -6.04 -4.39 -1.23
N GLU A 35 -7.04 -5.03 -0.64
CA GLU A 35 -7.89 -4.41 0.37
C GLU A 35 -7.07 -4.02 1.62
N ALA A 36 -6.21 -4.91 2.10
CA ALA A 36 -5.36 -4.62 3.25
C ALA A 36 -4.43 -3.44 2.97
N LEU A 37 -3.85 -3.38 1.78
CA LEU A 37 -2.99 -2.26 1.36
C LEU A 37 -3.75 -0.94 1.37
N ARG A 38 -4.94 -0.93 0.78
CA ARG A 38 -5.79 0.28 0.72
C ARG A 38 -6.16 0.76 2.13
N ARG A 39 -6.56 -0.15 3.00
CA ARG A 39 -6.92 0.17 4.39
C ARG A 39 -5.73 0.71 5.18
N LEU A 40 -4.58 0.10 5.02
CA LEU A 40 -3.37 0.54 5.71
C LEU A 40 -3.01 1.97 5.28
N LEU A 41 -2.98 2.24 3.99
CA LEU A 41 -2.64 3.57 3.47
C LEU A 41 -3.68 4.63 3.87
N ALA A 42 -4.96 4.31 3.75
CA ALA A 42 -6.03 5.22 4.14
C ALA A 42 -5.94 5.57 5.63
N SER A 43 -5.72 4.58 6.47
CA SER A 43 -5.57 4.77 7.91
C SER A 43 -4.35 5.66 8.25
N ARG A 44 -3.21 5.37 7.64
CA ARG A 44 -1.98 6.13 7.91
C ARG A 44 -2.05 7.57 7.42
N LEU A 45 -2.74 7.80 6.30
CA LEU A 45 -2.92 9.13 5.73
C LEU A 45 -4.16 9.85 6.25
N LYS A 46 -4.98 9.18 7.07
CA LYS A 46 -6.24 9.70 7.59
C LYS A 46 -7.20 10.13 6.47
N LEU A 47 -7.29 9.28 5.45
CA LEU A 47 -8.16 9.49 4.30
C LEU A 47 -9.23 8.40 4.25
N PRO A 48 -10.38 8.67 3.56
CA PRO A 48 -11.36 7.61 3.34
C PRO A 48 -10.79 6.53 2.42
N LEU A 49 -11.29 5.31 2.54
CA LEU A 49 -10.83 4.18 1.74
C LEU A 49 -10.96 4.44 0.24
N SER A 50 -12.00 5.15 -0.17
CA SER A 50 -12.24 5.52 -1.57
C SER A 50 -11.15 6.43 -2.16
N ALA A 51 -10.36 7.09 -1.32
CA ALA A 51 -9.26 7.93 -1.78
C ALA A 51 -8.04 7.12 -2.24
N VAL A 52 -7.98 5.84 -1.92
CA VAL A 52 -6.86 4.95 -2.26
C VAL A 52 -7.33 3.97 -3.33
N LYS A 53 -6.68 4.00 -4.49
CA LYS A 53 -7.04 3.17 -5.63
C LYS A 53 -5.81 2.46 -6.18
N ILE A 54 -5.95 1.18 -6.48
CA ILE A 54 -4.90 0.42 -7.15
C ILE A 54 -5.11 0.55 -8.65
N ALA A 55 -4.22 1.30 -9.31
CA ALA A 55 -4.34 1.62 -10.74
C ALA A 55 -3.75 0.55 -11.65
N ALA A 56 -2.75 -0.19 -11.16
CA ALA A 56 -2.10 -1.25 -11.93
C ALA A 56 -1.41 -2.25 -11.01
N GLY A 57 -1.16 -3.45 -11.52
CA GLY A 57 -0.45 -4.48 -10.76
C GLY A 57 -1.29 -5.16 -9.69
N GLU A 58 -2.61 -5.26 -9.89
CA GLU A 58 -3.52 -5.85 -8.90
C GLU A 58 -3.15 -7.28 -8.50
N ARG A 59 -2.55 -8.03 -9.42
CA ARG A 59 -2.13 -9.41 -9.19
C ARG A 59 -0.62 -9.57 -8.99
N ASN A 60 0.10 -8.46 -8.98
CA ASN A 60 1.56 -8.44 -8.85
C ASN A 60 1.96 -7.91 -7.47
N ARG A 61 3.18 -8.24 -7.05
CA ARG A 61 3.74 -7.68 -5.81
C ARG A 61 4.08 -6.20 -5.95
N THR A 62 4.45 -5.76 -7.14
CA THR A 62 4.68 -4.34 -7.42
C THR A 62 3.40 -3.72 -7.92
N LYS A 63 2.90 -2.72 -7.20
CA LYS A 63 1.61 -2.10 -7.46
C LYS A 63 1.77 -0.61 -7.70
N ARG A 64 0.98 -0.10 -8.64
CA ARG A 64 0.80 1.34 -8.83
C ARG A 64 -0.45 1.76 -8.07
N VAL A 65 -0.29 2.68 -7.13
CA VAL A 65 -1.38 3.13 -6.27
C VAL A 65 -1.58 4.63 -6.48
N GLU A 66 -2.82 5.02 -6.70
CA GLU A 66 -3.24 6.42 -6.80
C GLU A 66 -3.96 6.81 -5.52
N ILE A 67 -3.52 7.92 -4.92
CA ILE A 67 -4.11 8.40 -3.67
C ILE A 67 -4.58 9.84 -3.87
N THR A 68 -5.88 10.05 -3.70
CA THR A 68 -6.50 11.36 -3.80
C THR A 68 -6.47 12.05 -2.43
N GLY A 69 -6.05 13.30 -2.41
CA GLY A 69 -6.02 14.07 -1.17
C GLY A 69 -4.72 13.98 -0.38
N ALA A 70 -3.70 13.30 -0.93
CA ALA A 70 -2.37 13.26 -0.33
C ALA A 70 -1.33 13.66 -1.37
N LYS A 71 -0.35 14.44 -0.94
CA LYS A 71 0.78 14.81 -1.78
C LYS A 71 1.86 13.72 -1.73
N ALA A 72 2.71 13.67 -2.76
CA ALA A 72 3.80 12.70 -2.83
C ALA A 72 4.70 12.74 -1.58
N ASP A 73 4.97 13.92 -1.05
CA ASP A 73 5.78 14.08 0.16
C ASP A 73 5.12 13.45 1.39
N ALA A 74 3.81 13.57 1.52
CA ALA A 74 3.08 12.93 2.63
C ALA A 74 3.14 11.41 2.54
N ILE A 75 3.08 10.87 1.33
CA ILE A 75 3.20 9.43 1.09
C ILE A 75 4.61 8.95 1.43
N ARG A 76 5.62 9.66 1.01
CA ARG A 76 7.03 9.34 1.33
C ARG A 76 7.31 9.43 2.83
N ALA A 77 6.65 10.32 3.52
CA ALA A 77 6.81 10.49 4.96
C ALA A 77 6.29 9.29 5.77
N LEU A 78 5.54 8.38 5.15
CA LEU A 78 5.12 7.13 5.77
C LEU A 78 6.27 6.14 5.94
N ALA A 79 7.32 6.35 5.17
CA ALA A 79 8.48 5.47 5.21
C ALA A 79 9.28 5.63 6.51
#